data_c798753ff2a16da022e9bd53d0826484
#
_entry.id   c798753ff2a16da022e9bd53d0826484
#
_cell.length_a   1.000
_cell.length_b   1.000
_cell.length_c   1.000
_cell.angle_alpha   90.00
_cell.angle_beta   90.00
_cell.angle_gamma   90.00
#
_symmetry.space_group_name_H-M   'P 1'
#
loop_
_entity.id
_entity.type
_entity.pdbx_description
1 polymer ?
#
loop_
_entity_poly.entity_id
_entity_poly.type
_entity_poly.pdbx_seq_one_letter_code
_entity_poly.pdbx_strand_id
1 'polypeptide(L)'
;MKHKTFKTQRLFLRPTNTEDAAFILELLNSPKWLLHIGDRKVKTLEDAKSYIETKMLPQLEKLGYSNYTAIRKSDHVKVGSCGLYKREGMDDVDIGYALLPQYEKQGYAFEAASAVKEAAFKDFGLKSVSAYTTKENVASQTLLKKLGLELMGTTFIPNDDEELLLFKLEI
;
A
#
# COMPACT_ATOMS: atom_id res chain seq x y z
N MET A 1 -0.75 -18.63 12.87
CA MET A 1 0.60 -18.31 12.33
C MET A 1 0.90 -16.85 12.57
N LYS A 2 2.12 -16.55 13.02
CA LYS A 2 2.52 -15.17 13.29
C LYS A 2 3.12 -14.53 12.03
N HIS A 3 2.49 -13.46 11.55
CA HIS A 3 2.96 -12.75 10.37
C HIS A 3 4.04 -11.72 10.71
N LYS A 4 4.83 -11.33 9.72
CA LYS A 4 5.88 -10.33 9.86
C LYS A 4 5.33 -8.96 10.23
N THR A 5 6.06 -8.25 11.09
CA THR A 5 5.85 -6.84 11.41
C THR A 5 7.16 -6.11 11.19
N PHE A 6 7.10 -4.79 11.01
CA PHE A 6 8.29 -3.99 10.71
C PHE A 6 8.35 -2.78 11.63
N LYS A 7 9.54 -2.45 12.06
CA LYS A 7 9.79 -1.25 12.86
C LYS A 7 10.74 -0.33 12.09
N THR A 8 10.37 0.92 12.01
CA THR A 8 11.22 1.97 11.43
C THR A 8 11.57 2.97 12.54
N GLN A 9 12.21 4.07 12.19
CA GLN A 9 12.53 5.10 13.18
C GLN A 9 11.27 5.62 13.89
N ARG A 10 10.21 5.94 13.14
CA ARG A 10 8.99 6.57 13.68
C ARG A 10 7.75 5.69 13.63
N LEU A 11 7.79 4.58 12.89
CA LEU A 11 6.61 3.78 12.59
C LEU A 11 6.75 2.34 13.04
N PHE A 12 5.60 1.74 13.34
CA PHE A 12 5.41 0.31 13.50
C PHE A 12 4.39 -0.13 12.43
N LEU A 13 4.76 -1.09 11.61
CA LEU A 13 3.88 -1.64 10.57
C LEU A 13 3.49 -3.07 10.95
N ARG A 14 2.20 -3.32 11.01
CA ARG A 14 1.65 -4.67 11.21
C ARG A 14 0.58 -4.96 10.17
N PRO A 15 0.30 -6.24 9.88
CA PRO A 15 -0.79 -6.56 8.97
C PRO A 15 -2.10 -5.92 9.42
N THR A 16 -2.83 -5.35 8.46
CA THR A 16 -4.15 -4.78 8.70
C THR A 16 -5.10 -5.89 9.11
N ASN A 17 -5.92 -5.65 10.13
CA ASN A 17 -6.93 -6.58 10.59
C ASN A 17 -8.28 -5.88 10.78
N THR A 18 -9.31 -6.60 11.18
CA THR A 18 -10.67 -6.05 11.30
C THR A 18 -10.82 -4.98 12.38
N GLU A 19 -9.90 -4.89 13.32
CA GLU A 19 -9.85 -3.79 14.29
C GLU A 19 -9.50 -2.46 13.63
N ASP A 20 -8.96 -2.48 12.42
CA ASP A 20 -8.62 -1.29 11.65
C ASP A 20 -9.79 -0.79 10.79
N ALA A 21 -10.99 -1.34 10.93
CA ALA A 21 -12.12 -1.01 10.07
C ALA A 21 -12.43 0.50 10.01
N ALA A 22 -12.45 1.18 11.15
CA ALA A 22 -12.72 2.63 11.19
C ALA A 22 -11.61 3.42 10.47
N PHE A 23 -10.35 3.03 10.66
CA PHE A 23 -9.22 3.64 9.98
C PHE A 23 -9.27 3.39 8.46
N ILE A 24 -9.56 2.17 8.04
CA ILE A 24 -9.68 1.81 6.62
C ILE A 24 -10.85 2.58 5.97
N LEU A 25 -11.99 2.69 6.66
CA LEU A 25 -13.12 3.48 6.18
C LEU A 25 -12.70 4.92 5.89
N GLU A 26 -11.99 5.54 6.82
CA GLU A 26 -11.49 6.91 6.65
C GLU A 26 -10.50 7.02 5.50
N LEU A 27 -9.52 6.10 5.43
CA LEU A 27 -8.48 6.13 4.41
C LEU A 27 -9.04 5.96 2.99
N LEU A 28 -9.92 4.99 2.79
CA LEU A 28 -10.49 4.70 1.47
C LEU A 28 -11.45 5.79 0.96
N ASN A 29 -11.88 6.68 1.82
CA ASN A 29 -12.72 7.82 1.47
C ASN A 29 -12.00 9.16 1.53
N SER A 30 -10.68 9.16 1.74
CA SER A 30 -9.89 10.38 1.71
C SER A 30 -9.82 10.94 0.29
N PRO A 31 -9.68 12.29 0.14
CA PRO A 31 -9.73 12.91 -1.19
C PRO A 31 -8.72 12.36 -2.19
N LYS A 32 -7.49 12.15 -1.78
CA LYS A 32 -6.44 11.63 -2.69
C LYS A 32 -6.68 10.17 -3.05
N TRP A 33 -7.22 9.37 -2.13
CA TRP A 33 -7.57 7.99 -2.45
C TRP A 33 -8.64 7.95 -3.54
N LEU A 34 -9.72 8.73 -3.37
CA LEU A 34 -10.81 8.80 -4.34
C LEU A 34 -10.33 9.33 -5.69
N LEU A 35 -9.42 10.31 -5.68
CA LEU A 35 -8.89 10.93 -6.90
C LEU A 35 -7.92 10.00 -7.66
N HIS A 36 -6.97 9.37 -6.97
CA HIS A 36 -5.87 8.64 -7.61
C HIS A 36 -6.03 7.13 -7.62
N ILE A 37 -6.77 6.57 -6.68
CA ILE A 37 -6.93 5.12 -6.56
C ILE A 37 -8.32 4.69 -6.98
N GLY A 38 -9.35 5.42 -6.57
CA GLY A 38 -10.73 5.19 -6.96
C GLY A 38 -11.64 4.82 -5.82
N ASP A 39 -12.95 4.89 -6.08
CA ASP A 39 -13.97 4.57 -5.08
C ASP A 39 -14.12 3.07 -4.93
N ARG A 40 -13.78 2.54 -3.76
CA ARG A 40 -13.92 1.11 -3.42
C ARG A 40 -15.31 0.79 -2.88
N LYS A 41 -16.20 1.77 -2.83
CA LYS A 41 -17.60 1.64 -2.34
C LYS A 41 -17.68 1.14 -0.89
N VAL A 42 -16.70 1.52 -0.09
CA VAL A 42 -16.63 1.24 1.34
C VAL A 42 -17.17 2.46 2.05
N LYS A 43 -18.41 2.40 2.53
CA LYS A 43 -19.13 3.56 3.08
C LYS A 43 -19.56 3.39 4.53
N THR A 44 -19.43 2.18 5.06
CA THR A 44 -19.80 1.86 6.45
C THR A 44 -18.70 1.07 7.12
N LEU A 45 -18.74 0.97 8.45
CA LEU A 45 -17.80 0.11 9.20
C LEU A 45 -17.91 -1.35 8.76
N GLU A 46 -19.13 -1.82 8.49
CA GLU A 46 -19.35 -3.19 7.99
C GLU A 46 -18.71 -3.39 6.61
N ASP A 47 -18.82 -2.39 5.72
CA ASP A 47 -18.16 -2.43 4.42
C ASP A 47 -16.65 -2.51 4.58
N ALA A 48 -16.08 -1.72 5.49
CA ALA A 48 -14.63 -1.71 5.74
C ALA A 48 -14.15 -3.04 6.29
N LYS A 49 -14.89 -3.61 7.21
CA LYS A 49 -14.61 -4.93 7.79
C LYS A 49 -14.62 -6.01 6.71
N SER A 50 -15.66 -6.02 5.89
CA SER A 50 -15.79 -6.95 4.76
C SER A 50 -14.65 -6.77 3.75
N TYR A 51 -14.26 -5.52 3.46
CA TYR A 51 -13.15 -5.22 2.56
C TYR A 51 -11.83 -5.83 3.09
N ILE A 52 -11.56 -5.68 4.38
CA ILE A 52 -10.37 -6.27 5.01
C ILE A 52 -10.42 -7.80 4.90
N GLU A 53 -11.54 -8.40 5.24
CA GLU A 53 -11.72 -9.85 5.26
C GLU A 53 -11.65 -10.48 3.87
N THR A 54 -12.11 -9.78 2.82
CA THR A 54 -12.19 -10.32 1.47
C THR A 54 -11.02 -9.92 0.57
N LYS A 55 -10.40 -8.75 0.80
CA LYS A 55 -9.37 -8.19 -0.07
C LYS A 55 -7.96 -8.19 0.52
N MET A 56 -7.83 -8.25 1.84
CA MET A 56 -6.53 -8.15 2.50
C MET A 56 -6.10 -9.46 3.17
N LEU A 57 -6.95 -10.02 4.02
CA LEU A 57 -6.59 -11.22 4.79
C LEU A 57 -6.34 -12.48 3.95
N PRO A 58 -7.09 -12.76 2.88
CA PRO A 58 -6.82 -13.96 2.09
C PRO A 58 -5.42 -13.97 1.46
N GLN A 59 -4.95 -12.84 0.96
CA GLN A 59 -3.61 -12.73 0.41
C GLN A 59 -2.55 -12.89 1.51
N LEU A 60 -2.77 -12.31 2.68
CA LEU A 60 -1.87 -12.45 3.82
C LEU A 60 -1.71 -13.92 4.21
N GLU A 61 -2.81 -14.65 4.31
CA GLU A 61 -2.78 -16.09 4.64
C GLU A 61 -2.07 -16.91 3.57
N LYS A 62 -2.30 -16.59 2.31
CA LYS A 62 -1.75 -17.34 1.18
C LYS A 62 -0.27 -17.03 0.91
N LEU A 63 0.13 -15.76 0.98
CA LEU A 63 1.46 -15.31 0.54
C LEU A 63 2.37 -14.84 1.67
N GLY A 64 1.82 -14.58 2.85
CA GLY A 64 2.58 -14.07 3.99
C GLY A 64 2.73 -12.55 4.03
N TYR A 65 2.24 -11.85 3.02
CA TYR A 65 2.25 -10.39 2.95
C TYR A 65 0.96 -9.87 2.32
N SER A 66 0.57 -8.65 2.66
CA SER A 66 -0.59 -7.96 2.11
C SER A 66 -0.52 -6.48 2.48
N ASN A 67 -1.60 -5.91 2.98
CA ASN A 67 -1.66 -4.52 3.43
C ASN A 67 -1.19 -4.42 4.89
N TYR A 68 -0.37 -3.41 5.18
CA TYR A 68 0.12 -3.14 6.53
C TYR A 68 -0.40 -1.77 6.99
N THR A 69 -0.89 -1.73 8.22
CA THR A 69 -1.27 -0.49 8.88
C THR A 69 -0.03 0.13 9.49
N ALA A 70 0.26 1.38 9.13
CA ALA A 70 1.40 2.13 9.64
C ALA A 70 0.97 2.94 10.87
N ILE A 71 1.59 2.66 12.00
CA ILE A 71 1.25 3.23 13.30
C ILE A 71 2.44 4.06 13.79
N ARG A 72 2.18 5.32 14.13
CA ARG A 72 3.22 6.21 14.67
C ARG A 72 3.56 5.80 16.11
N LYS A 73 4.84 5.54 16.36
CA LYS A 73 5.30 5.03 17.66
C LYS A 73 5.05 6.01 18.81
N SER A 74 5.15 7.31 18.56
CA SER A 74 5.09 8.32 19.63
C SER A 74 3.73 8.41 20.29
N ASP A 75 2.64 8.12 19.58
CA ASP A 75 1.27 8.29 20.09
C ASP A 75 0.30 7.19 19.65
N HIS A 76 0.80 6.14 18.98
CA HIS A 76 0.03 4.99 18.49
C HIS A 76 -1.08 5.36 17.48
N VAL A 77 -0.94 6.49 16.80
CA VAL A 77 -1.89 6.91 15.77
C VAL A 77 -1.64 6.17 14.46
N LYS A 78 -2.69 5.70 13.84
CA LYS A 78 -2.65 5.06 12.52
C LYS A 78 -2.56 6.17 11.48
N VAL A 79 -1.43 6.27 10.79
CA VAL A 79 -1.16 7.39 9.85
C VAL A 79 -1.45 7.04 8.40
N GLY A 80 -1.39 5.76 8.05
CA GLY A 80 -1.61 5.33 6.69
C GLY A 80 -1.46 3.82 6.54
N SER A 81 -1.39 3.38 5.31
CA SER A 81 -1.12 1.98 4.98
C SER A 81 -0.06 1.87 3.89
N CYS A 82 0.62 0.74 3.89
CA CYS A 82 1.59 0.40 2.86
C CYS A 82 1.54 -1.11 2.68
N GLY A 83 1.71 -1.62 1.48
CA GLY A 83 1.62 -3.06 1.29
C GLY A 83 2.20 -3.55 -0.01
N LEU A 84 2.16 -4.86 -0.15
CA LEU A 84 2.53 -5.60 -1.33
C LEU A 84 1.29 -6.34 -1.83
N TYR A 85 0.96 -6.18 -3.10
CA TYR A 85 -0.29 -6.68 -3.66
C TYR A 85 -0.02 -7.57 -4.86
N LYS A 86 -0.57 -8.77 -4.82
CA LYS A 86 -0.56 -9.71 -5.96
C LYS A 86 -1.92 -9.64 -6.61
N ARG A 87 -2.01 -8.94 -7.73
CA ARG A 87 -3.28 -8.76 -8.46
C ARG A 87 -3.55 -9.98 -9.33
N GLU A 88 -4.81 -10.39 -9.40
CA GLU A 88 -5.22 -11.47 -10.27
C GLU A 88 -4.93 -11.12 -11.73
N GLY A 89 -4.33 -12.06 -12.47
CA GLY A 89 -3.95 -11.85 -13.87
C GLY A 89 -2.64 -11.09 -14.08
N MET A 90 -1.94 -10.69 -13.00
CA MET A 90 -0.66 -10.00 -13.08
C MET A 90 0.45 -10.89 -12.50
N ASP A 91 1.59 -10.95 -13.16
CA ASP A 91 2.73 -11.73 -12.69
C ASP A 91 3.50 -11.01 -11.57
N ASP A 92 3.61 -9.72 -11.67
CA ASP A 92 4.36 -8.90 -10.72
C ASP A 92 3.57 -8.64 -9.44
N VAL A 93 4.32 -8.47 -8.34
CA VAL A 93 3.79 -7.94 -7.08
C VAL A 93 4.03 -6.44 -7.07
N ASP A 94 3.01 -5.66 -6.73
CA ASP A 94 3.17 -4.21 -6.67
C ASP A 94 3.17 -3.69 -5.23
N ILE A 95 3.97 -2.64 -5.02
CA ILE A 95 4.01 -1.90 -3.76
C ILE A 95 3.07 -0.70 -3.87
N GLY A 96 2.27 -0.48 -2.83
CA GLY A 96 1.36 0.64 -2.75
C GLY A 96 1.37 1.26 -1.37
N TYR A 97 0.97 2.53 -1.29
CA TYR A 97 0.92 3.27 -0.03
C TYR A 97 -0.12 4.38 -0.12
N ALA A 98 -0.68 4.72 1.03
CA ALA A 98 -1.61 5.83 1.18
C ALA A 98 -1.52 6.36 2.61
N LEU A 99 -1.63 7.67 2.78
CA LEU A 99 -1.64 8.33 4.08
C LEU A 99 -2.96 9.06 4.28
N LEU A 100 -3.40 9.17 5.52
CA LEU A 100 -4.45 10.11 5.87
C LEU A 100 -3.92 11.53 5.59
N PRO A 101 -4.78 12.45 5.10
CA PRO A 101 -4.32 13.78 4.66
C PRO A 101 -3.52 14.56 5.70
N GLN A 102 -3.90 14.48 6.97
CA GLN A 102 -3.23 15.21 8.04
C GLN A 102 -1.81 14.72 8.34
N TYR A 103 -1.41 13.58 7.81
CA TYR A 103 -0.07 13.01 8.03
C TYR A 103 0.81 13.03 6.78
N GLU A 104 0.34 13.65 5.71
CA GLU A 104 1.11 13.81 4.49
C GLU A 104 2.25 14.81 4.64
N LYS A 105 3.23 14.74 3.74
CA LYS A 105 4.38 15.67 3.65
C LYS A 105 5.28 15.67 4.89
N GLN A 106 5.32 14.55 5.61
CA GLN A 106 6.17 14.37 6.80
C GLN A 106 7.18 13.23 6.64
N GLY A 107 7.23 12.62 5.45
CA GLY A 107 8.16 11.54 5.14
C GLY A 107 7.69 10.15 5.53
N TYR A 108 6.48 9.99 6.04
CA TYR A 108 5.97 8.69 6.49
C TYR A 108 5.80 7.68 5.37
N ALA A 109 5.32 8.11 4.20
CA ALA A 109 5.14 7.20 3.06
C ALA A 109 6.47 6.60 2.62
N PHE A 110 7.52 7.41 2.51
CA PHE A 110 8.85 6.94 2.14
C PHE A 110 9.41 6.00 3.22
N GLU A 111 9.24 6.34 4.49
CA GLU A 111 9.71 5.52 5.61
C GLU A 111 9.04 4.15 5.61
N ALA A 112 7.71 4.10 5.48
CA ALA A 112 6.94 2.86 5.42
C ALA A 112 7.28 2.04 4.17
N ALA A 113 7.27 2.67 3.00
CA ALA A 113 7.52 1.99 1.73
C ALA A 113 8.95 1.45 1.63
N SER A 114 9.93 2.15 2.21
CA SER A 114 11.32 1.66 2.27
C SER A 114 11.41 0.35 3.04
N ALA A 115 10.74 0.27 4.19
CA ALA A 115 10.73 -0.95 5.00
C ALA A 115 10.02 -2.11 4.29
N VAL A 116 8.88 -1.85 3.67
CA VAL A 116 8.12 -2.87 2.93
C VAL A 116 8.88 -3.33 1.68
N LYS A 117 9.52 -2.42 0.97
CA LYS A 117 10.37 -2.77 -0.19
C LYS A 117 11.53 -3.67 0.24
N GLU A 118 12.21 -3.32 1.32
CA GLU A 118 13.32 -4.14 1.83
C GLU A 118 12.82 -5.54 2.21
N ALA A 119 11.70 -5.62 2.89
CA ALA A 119 11.09 -6.90 3.26
C ALA A 119 10.69 -7.72 2.03
N ALA A 120 10.22 -7.09 0.97
CA ALA A 120 9.87 -7.78 -0.27
C ALA A 120 11.03 -8.63 -0.79
N PHE A 121 12.23 -8.08 -0.80
CA PHE A 121 13.41 -8.79 -1.28
C PHE A 121 14.02 -9.72 -0.23
N LYS A 122 14.19 -9.24 1.01
CA LYS A 122 14.90 -9.98 2.06
C LYS A 122 14.05 -11.04 2.76
N ASP A 123 12.81 -10.69 3.09
CA ASP A 123 11.95 -11.57 3.88
C ASP A 123 11.05 -12.45 3.03
N PHE A 124 10.55 -11.90 1.92
CA PHE A 124 9.58 -12.60 1.07
C PHE A 124 10.18 -13.19 -0.21
N GLY A 125 11.46 -12.94 -0.46
CA GLY A 125 12.20 -13.54 -1.59
C GLY A 125 11.75 -13.11 -2.97
N LEU A 126 11.10 -11.95 -3.07
CA LEU A 126 10.69 -11.42 -4.36
C LEU A 126 11.92 -10.96 -5.16
N LYS A 127 11.86 -11.08 -6.49
CA LYS A 127 12.96 -10.65 -7.38
C LYS A 127 12.68 -9.28 -8.00
N SER A 128 11.44 -8.84 -7.95
CA SER A 128 11.05 -7.52 -8.44
C SER A 128 9.84 -7.01 -7.67
N VAL A 129 9.68 -5.69 -7.67
CA VAL A 129 8.45 -5.03 -7.24
C VAL A 129 8.06 -4.00 -8.29
N SER A 130 6.78 -3.91 -8.57
CA SER A 130 6.22 -2.91 -9.48
C SER A 130 5.43 -1.89 -8.68
N ALA A 131 5.05 -0.79 -9.32
CA ALA A 131 4.13 0.18 -8.75
C ALA A 131 3.37 0.87 -9.88
N TYR A 132 2.13 1.21 -9.60
CA TYR A 132 1.25 1.89 -10.56
C TYR A 132 0.80 3.21 -9.97
N THR A 133 0.82 4.27 -10.77
CA THR A 133 0.34 5.58 -10.33
C THR A 133 -0.23 6.36 -11.51
N THR A 134 -1.10 7.31 -11.22
CA THR A 134 -1.66 8.16 -12.27
C THR A 134 -0.62 9.18 -12.75
N LYS A 135 -0.80 9.65 -13.98
CA LYS A 135 0.10 10.67 -14.56
C LYS A 135 0.08 11.98 -13.78
N GLU A 136 -1.04 12.28 -13.15
CA GLU A 136 -1.23 13.51 -12.36
C GLU A 136 -0.66 13.42 -10.94
N ASN A 137 -0.40 12.22 -10.44
CA ASN A 137 0.11 12.02 -9.08
C ASN A 137 1.64 12.17 -9.03
N VAL A 138 2.11 13.41 -9.15
CA VAL A 138 3.54 13.74 -9.17
C VAL A 138 4.24 13.34 -7.87
N ALA A 139 3.57 13.53 -6.73
CA ALA A 139 4.12 13.15 -5.43
C ALA A 139 4.45 11.65 -5.35
N SER A 140 3.56 10.80 -5.86
CA SER A 140 3.79 9.35 -5.92
C SER A 140 4.96 9.02 -6.85
N GLN A 141 5.02 9.63 -8.03
CA GLN A 141 6.11 9.41 -8.97
C GLN A 141 7.47 9.76 -8.35
N THR A 142 7.55 10.88 -7.68
CA THR A 142 8.78 11.33 -6.99
C THR A 142 9.19 10.32 -5.92
N LEU A 143 8.24 9.84 -5.14
CA LEU A 143 8.50 8.87 -4.08
C LEU A 143 8.97 7.53 -4.65
N LEU A 144 8.35 7.04 -5.72
CA LEU A 144 8.75 5.79 -6.36
C LEU A 144 10.18 5.86 -6.90
N LYS A 145 10.55 6.98 -7.51
CA LYS A 145 11.94 7.20 -7.97
C LYS A 145 12.92 7.21 -6.79
N LYS A 146 12.53 7.85 -5.70
CA LYS A 146 13.34 7.89 -4.47
C LYS A 146 13.52 6.50 -3.86
N LEU A 147 12.54 5.63 -4.00
CA LEU A 147 12.63 4.23 -3.58
C LEU A 147 13.52 3.38 -4.51
N GLY A 148 13.92 3.91 -5.64
CA GLY A 148 14.76 3.20 -6.61
C GLY A 148 14.00 2.53 -7.74
N LEU A 149 12.67 2.71 -7.83
CA LEU A 149 11.91 2.18 -8.96
C LEU A 149 12.08 3.11 -10.17
N GLU A 150 12.14 2.50 -11.36
CA GLU A 150 12.30 3.21 -12.62
C GLU A 150 11.00 3.20 -13.42
N LEU A 151 10.74 4.30 -14.11
CA LEU A 151 9.59 4.40 -15.01
C LEU A 151 9.83 3.50 -16.22
N MET A 152 8.93 2.54 -16.43
CA MET A 152 9.01 1.55 -17.51
C MET A 152 8.08 1.88 -18.68
N GLY A 153 7.12 2.78 -18.49
CA GLY A 153 6.12 3.11 -19.49
C GLY A 153 4.74 3.22 -18.88
N THR A 154 3.73 2.88 -19.66
CA THR A 154 2.33 2.92 -19.24
C THR A 154 1.70 1.54 -19.35
N THR A 155 0.63 1.33 -18.58
CA THR A 155 -0.08 0.06 -18.57
C THR A 155 -1.51 0.25 -18.04
N PHE A 156 -2.29 -0.82 -18.14
CA PHE A 156 -3.60 -0.92 -17.50
C PHE A 156 -3.55 -2.06 -16.50
N ILE A 157 -4.24 -1.89 -15.37
CA ILE A 157 -4.39 -2.96 -14.38
C ILE A 157 -5.81 -3.52 -14.43
N PRO A 158 -6.05 -4.75 -13.94
CA PRO A 158 -7.40 -5.34 -13.96
C PRO A 158 -8.43 -4.46 -13.28
N ASN A 159 -9.61 -4.34 -13.89
CA ASN A 159 -10.75 -3.58 -13.38
C ASN A 159 -10.53 -2.07 -13.29
N ASP A 160 -9.57 -1.54 -14.04
CA ASP A 160 -9.31 -0.11 -14.11
C ASP A 160 -9.16 0.28 -15.58
N ASP A 161 -9.95 1.26 -16.03
CA ASP A 161 -9.94 1.75 -17.41
C ASP A 161 -8.92 2.87 -17.64
N GLU A 162 -8.33 3.39 -16.57
CA GLU A 162 -7.34 4.48 -16.65
C GLU A 162 -5.96 3.94 -16.99
N GLU A 163 -5.27 4.60 -17.94
CA GLU A 163 -3.88 4.30 -18.23
C GLU A 163 -2.98 4.82 -17.12
N LEU A 164 -2.20 3.91 -16.54
CA LEU A 164 -1.33 4.21 -15.41
C LEU A 164 0.14 4.18 -15.83
N LEU A 165 0.97 4.93 -15.11
CA LEU A 165 2.43 4.80 -15.20
C LEU A 165 2.85 3.53 -14.48
N LEU A 166 3.76 2.78 -15.09
CA LEU A 166 4.37 1.57 -14.51
C LEU A 166 5.78 1.89 -14.08
N PHE A 167 6.05 1.66 -12.80
CA PHE A 167 7.40 1.71 -12.24
C PHE A 167 7.82 0.31 -11.81
N LYS A 168 9.13 0.01 -11.87
CA LYS A 168 9.62 -1.31 -11.51
C LYS A 168 11.05 -1.25 -10.95
N LEU A 169 11.34 -2.14 -10.01
CA LEU A 169 12.67 -2.39 -9.49
C LEU A 169 12.91 -3.89 -9.49
N GLU A 170 14.01 -4.31 -10.10
CA GLU A 170 14.50 -5.69 -10.10
C GLU A 170 15.84 -5.78 -9.39
N ILE A 171 16.11 -6.93 -8.76
CA ILE A 171 17.41 -7.23 -8.16
C ILE A 171 18.07 -8.43 -8.85
#